data_cc92709a9ef63cbd7e72bae9aeff097e
#
_entry.id   cc92709a9ef63cbd7e72bae9aeff097e
#
_cell.length_a   1.000
_cell.length_b   1.000
_cell.length_c   1.000
_cell.angle_alpha   90.00
_cell.angle_beta   90.00
_cell.angle_gamma   90.00
#
_symmetry.space_group_name_H-M   'P 1'
#
loop_
_entity.id
_entity.type
_entity.pdbx_description
1 polymer ?
#
loop_
_entity_poly.entity_id
_entity_poly.type
_entity_poly.pdbx_seq_one_letter_code
_entity_poly.pdbx_strand_id
1 'polypeptide(L)'
;MNPNVPRRARIAAPALTALALSVALAAPASASPSFVTRSADQVYFTALPGEVNDVTFAADGATGNLVVTDATSTLTPGPGCATINVHAVRCGPAATVTRIRASVNDRNDQVRNLTSIASDLDGGAGEDIVVGGNGNDRLTDPDGWGSTPGDTTFVGQGGNDTIVSRNNGFDTISCGPGSDLVVADNARLDTFVTGAQCEIAQR
;
A
#
# COMPACT_ATOMS: atom_id res chain seq x y z
N MET A 1 -74.33 -60.89 20.57
CA MET A 1 -73.99 -59.53 20.97
C MET A 1 -72.62 -59.21 20.41
N ASN A 2 -72.59 -58.46 19.37
CA ASN A 2 -71.35 -58.01 18.73
C ASN A 2 -71.07 -56.56 19.09
N PRO A 3 -69.85 -56.16 19.39
CA PRO A 3 -69.44 -54.87 18.89
C PRO A 3 -68.03 -54.86 18.30
N ASN A 4 -68.01 -54.81 16.99
CA ASN A 4 -66.83 -54.36 16.30
C ASN A 4 -66.90 -52.83 16.15
N VAL A 5 -65.98 -52.13 16.85
CA VAL A 5 -65.74 -50.70 16.62
C VAL A 5 -64.38 -50.54 15.94
N PRO A 6 -64.33 -49.97 14.76
CA PRO A 6 -63.03 -49.77 14.10
C PRO A 6 -62.26 -48.63 14.75
N ARG A 7 -61.00 -48.90 15.14
CA ARG A 7 -60.06 -47.92 15.60
C ARG A 7 -59.65 -47.03 14.40
N ARG A 8 -59.99 -45.76 14.50
CA ARG A 8 -59.50 -44.75 13.54
C ARG A 8 -57.98 -44.55 13.72
N ALA A 9 -57.24 -44.83 12.65
CA ALA A 9 -55.81 -44.49 12.58
C ALA A 9 -55.64 -42.98 12.60
N ARG A 10 -54.85 -42.45 13.53
CA ARG A 10 -54.40 -41.06 13.54
C ARG A 10 -53.22 -40.95 12.59
N ILE A 11 -53.42 -40.26 11.48
CA ILE A 11 -52.33 -39.87 10.55
C ILE A 11 -51.62 -38.73 11.22
N ALA A 12 -50.36 -38.95 11.61
CA ALA A 12 -49.48 -37.90 12.07
C ALA A 12 -49.00 -37.09 10.85
N ALA A 13 -49.27 -35.82 10.84
CA ALA A 13 -48.74 -34.90 9.84
C ALA A 13 -47.23 -34.71 10.06
N PRO A 14 -46.41 -34.70 8.99
CA PRO A 14 -45.00 -34.40 9.15
C PRO A 14 -44.83 -32.91 9.46
N ALA A 15 -44.10 -32.61 10.52
CA ALA A 15 -43.68 -31.25 10.83
C ALA A 15 -42.63 -30.81 9.78
N LEU A 16 -42.98 -29.84 8.95
CA LEU A 16 -42.01 -29.16 8.11
C LEU A 16 -41.14 -28.28 9.02
N THR A 17 -39.93 -28.71 9.29
CA THR A 17 -38.89 -27.83 9.85
C THR A 17 -38.38 -26.92 8.76
N ALA A 18 -38.79 -25.65 8.79
CA ALA A 18 -38.24 -24.61 7.94
C ALA A 18 -36.79 -24.35 8.38
N LEU A 19 -35.83 -24.76 7.56
CA LEU A 19 -34.41 -24.42 7.72
C LEU A 19 -34.25 -22.95 7.33
N ALA A 20 -34.18 -22.03 8.30
CA ALA A 20 -33.87 -20.63 8.05
C ALA A 20 -32.38 -20.53 7.67
N LEU A 21 -32.11 -20.36 6.38
CA LEU A 21 -30.78 -20.06 5.88
C LEU A 21 -30.47 -18.59 6.24
N SER A 22 -29.77 -18.37 7.34
CA SER A 22 -29.25 -17.05 7.69
C SER A 22 -28.10 -16.72 6.74
N VAL A 23 -28.38 -15.93 5.70
CA VAL A 23 -27.34 -15.28 4.91
C VAL A 23 -26.74 -14.19 5.80
N ALA A 24 -25.59 -14.48 6.40
CA ALA A 24 -24.77 -13.43 7.00
C ALA A 24 -24.27 -12.55 5.86
N LEU A 25 -24.88 -11.37 5.70
CA LEU A 25 -24.30 -10.30 4.90
C LEU A 25 -23.01 -9.90 5.61
N ALA A 26 -21.87 -10.34 5.10
CA ALA A 26 -20.59 -9.79 5.52
C ALA A 26 -20.67 -8.28 5.30
N ALA A 27 -20.60 -7.51 6.38
CA ALA A 27 -20.40 -6.07 6.26
C ALA A 27 -19.12 -5.86 5.44
N PRO A 28 -19.08 -4.87 4.53
CA PRO A 28 -17.82 -4.53 3.87
C PRO A 28 -16.80 -4.29 4.99
N ALA A 29 -15.65 -4.95 4.89
CA ALA A 29 -14.56 -4.67 5.81
C ALA A 29 -14.27 -3.18 5.68
N SER A 30 -14.56 -2.43 6.74
CA SER A 30 -14.11 -1.04 6.86
C SER A 30 -12.60 -1.14 6.84
N ALA A 31 -11.95 -0.61 5.80
CA ALA A 31 -10.51 -0.49 5.78
C ALA A 31 -10.10 0.24 7.07
N SER A 32 -9.23 -0.35 7.85
CA SER A 32 -8.67 0.31 9.02
C SER A 32 -7.79 1.45 8.51
N PRO A 33 -7.77 2.63 9.15
CA PRO A 33 -7.04 3.77 8.60
C PRO A 33 -5.52 3.55 8.66
N SER A 34 -4.81 3.91 7.61
CA SER A 34 -3.35 4.01 7.59
C SER A 34 -2.85 5.04 8.61
N PHE A 35 -1.65 4.84 9.14
CA PHE A 35 -1.06 5.68 10.17
C PHE A 35 0.04 6.58 9.63
N VAL A 36 0.02 7.86 10.05
CA VAL A 36 1.09 8.82 9.76
C VAL A 36 1.62 9.40 11.04
N THR A 37 2.92 9.22 11.29
CA THR A 37 3.58 9.72 12.50
C THR A 37 4.83 10.50 12.15
N ARG A 38 5.25 11.39 13.05
CA ARG A 38 6.55 12.04 12.98
C ARG A 38 7.29 11.81 14.28
N SER A 39 8.51 11.28 14.17
CA SER A 39 9.44 11.13 15.29
C SER A 39 10.72 11.88 14.95
N ALA A 40 11.01 12.90 15.75
CA ALA A 40 12.11 13.84 15.52
C ALA A 40 12.04 14.48 14.11
N ASP A 41 12.98 14.16 13.25
CA ASP A 41 13.13 14.66 11.89
C ASP A 41 12.68 13.66 10.81
N GLN A 42 12.01 12.58 11.18
CA GLN A 42 11.53 11.55 10.25
C GLN A 42 10.00 11.44 10.28
N VAL A 43 9.41 11.27 9.10
CA VAL A 43 7.96 11.03 8.94
C VAL A 43 7.75 9.61 8.43
N TYR A 44 6.81 8.91 9.05
CA TYR A 44 6.47 7.52 8.78
C TYR A 44 5.04 7.42 8.29
N PHE A 45 4.83 6.69 7.22
CA PHE A 45 3.52 6.21 6.76
C PHE A 45 3.52 4.69 6.86
N THR A 46 2.44 4.14 7.39
CA THR A 46 2.25 2.69 7.49
C THR A 46 0.82 2.34 7.12
N ALA A 47 0.65 1.65 6.01
CA ALA A 47 -0.61 1.06 5.61
C ALA A 47 -0.95 -0.17 6.45
N LEU A 48 -2.23 -0.52 6.49
CA LEU A 48 -2.67 -1.78 7.06
C LEU A 48 -2.97 -2.80 5.96
N PRO A 49 -2.90 -4.11 6.29
CA PRO A 49 -3.17 -5.14 5.30
C PRO A 49 -4.55 -5.02 4.66
N GLY A 50 -4.61 -5.20 3.34
CA GLY A 50 -5.83 -5.20 2.55
C GLY A 50 -6.31 -3.81 2.13
N GLU A 51 -5.57 -2.75 2.40
CA GLU A 51 -5.84 -1.41 1.88
C GLU A 51 -5.32 -1.29 0.44
N VAL A 52 -5.93 -0.39 -0.31
CA VAL A 52 -5.35 0.15 -1.55
C VAL A 52 -5.03 1.60 -1.25
N ASN A 53 -3.77 1.98 -1.44
CA ASN A 53 -3.27 3.29 -1.06
C ASN A 53 -2.84 4.11 -2.31
N ASP A 54 -3.14 5.40 -2.31
CA ASP A 54 -2.57 6.37 -3.26
C ASP A 54 -1.97 7.52 -2.46
N VAL A 55 -0.75 7.28 -1.97
CA VAL A 55 -0.06 8.12 -1.01
C VAL A 55 0.82 9.15 -1.70
N THR A 56 0.71 10.39 -1.29
CA THR A 56 1.57 11.46 -1.76
C THR A 56 2.13 12.28 -0.59
N PHE A 57 3.44 12.46 -0.58
CA PHE A 57 4.16 13.37 0.30
C PHE A 57 4.48 14.65 -0.47
N ALA A 58 4.01 15.79 0.03
CA ALA A 58 4.25 17.08 -0.62
C ALA A 58 4.49 18.19 0.40
N ALA A 59 5.28 19.18 0.04
CA ALA A 59 5.36 20.42 0.82
C ALA A 59 4.22 21.35 0.43
N ASP A 60 3.44 21.79 1.40
CA ASP A 60 2.39 22.81 1.19
C ASP A 60 3.06 24.17 0.92
N GLY A 61 2.85 24.70 -0.28
CA GLY A 61 3.45 25.96 -0.71
C GLY A 61 3.03 27.18 0.11
N ALA A 62 1.89 27.15 0.78
CA ALA A 62 1.41 28.26 1.59
C ALA A 62 1.98 28.23 3.02
N THR A 63 2.12 27.06 3.62
CA THR A 63 2.53 26.89 5.02
C THR A 63 3.94 26.32 5.17
N GLY A 64 4.51 25.75 4.13
CA GLY A 64 5.80 25.03 4.17
C GLY A 64 5.76 23.72 4.94
N ASN A 65 4.59 23.26 5.35
CA ASN A 65 4.47 22.00 6.08
C ASN A 65 4.56 20.80 5.13
N LEU A 66 5.10 19.68 5.63
CA LEU A 66 4.95 18.40 4.96
C LEU A 66 3.52 17.90 5.16
N VAL A 67 2.84 17.67 4.06
CA VAL A 67 1.48 17.11 4.00
C VAL A 67 1.57 15.72 3.39
N VAL A 68 0.91 14.78 4.03
CA VAL A 68 0.71 13.41 3.54
C VAL A 68 -0.75 13.26 3.19
N THR A 69 -1.03 12.84 1.98
CA THR A 69 -2.38 12.54 1.50
C THR A 69 -2.48 11.09 1.05
N ASP A 70 -3.64 10.50 1.23
CA ASP A 70 -4.01 9.22 0.62
C ASP A 70 -5.38 9.39 -0.06
N ALA A 71 -5.43 9.23 -1.37
CA ALA A 71 -6.64 9.49 -2.14
C ALA A 71 -7.68 8.37 -2.00
N THR A 72 -7.29 7.20 -1.55
CA THR A 72 -8.11 5.97 -1.48
C THR A 72 -8.46 5.57 -0.06
N SER A 73 -7.48 5.60 0.84
CA SER A 73 -7.66 5.18 2.24
C SER A 73 -7.70 6.38 3.21
N THR A 74 -8.28 6.18 4.37
CA THR A 74 -8.32 7.22 5.41
C THR A 74 -7.03 7.25 6.22
N LEU A 75 -6.66 8.42 6.73
CA LEU A 75 -5.43 8.63 7.50
C LEU A 75 -5.72 8.93 8.97
N THR A 76 -4.99 8.25 9.85
CA THR A 76 -4.94 8.56 11.28
C THR A 76 -3.61 9.21 11.62
N PRO A 77 -3.60 10.46 12.09
CA PRO A 77 -2.38 11.08 12.57
C PRO A 77 -1.97 10.52 13.92
N GLY A 78 -0.72 10.14 14.03
CA GLY A 78 -0.05 9.82 15.29
C GLY A 78 0.79 11.01 15.80
N PRO A 79 1.70 10.76 16.74
CA PRO A 79 2.56 11.80 17.32
C PRO A 79 3.26 12.63 16.25
N GLY A 80 3.33 13.96 16.46
CA GLY A 80 4.02 14.89 15.57
C GLY A 80 3.27 15.25 14.29
N CYS A 81 2.10 14.68 14.05
CA CYS A 81 1.22 14.98 12.93
C CYS A 81 -0.16 15.43 13.40
N ALA A 82 -0.91 16.11 12.54
CA ALA A 82 -2.26 16.61 12.83
C ALA A 82 -3.16 16.44 11.61
N THR A 83 -4.42 16.12 11.84
CA THR A 83 -5.45 15.98 10.81
C THR A 83 -5.67 17.29 10.05
N ILE A 84 -5.75 17.21 8.73
CA ILE A 84 -6.33 18.24 7.86
C ILE A 84 -7.76 17.80 7.51
N ASN A 85 -7.93 16.59 7.01
CA ASN A 85 -9.20 15.91 6.75
C ASN A 85 -8.99 14.39 6.83
N VAL A 86 -9.99 13.59 6.49
CA VAL A 86 -9.91 12.11 6.59
C VAL A 86 -8.88 11.48 5.65
N HIS A 87 -8.46 12.19 4.61
CA HIS A 87 -7.49 11.76 3.61
C HIS A 87 -6.18 12.57 3.64
N ALA A 88 -6.01 13.46 4.61
CA ALA A 88 -4.83 14.32 4.65
C ALA A 88 -4.40 14.65 6.08
N VAL A 89 -3.10 14.57 6.32
CA VAL A 89 -2.45 14.97 7.57
C VAL A 89 -1.25 15.87 7.30
N ARG A 90 -0.95 16.77 8.23
CA ARG A 90 0.26 17.60 8.20
C ARG A 90 1.21 17.18 9.31
N CYS A 91 2.50 17.11 8.99
CA CYS A 91 3.55 16.64 9.92
C CYS A 91 4.62 17.72 10.21
N GLY A 92 4.19 18.98 10.32
CA GLY A 92 5.05 20.11 10.62
C GLY A 92 5.92 20.57 9.44
N PRO A 93 6.88 21.51 9.67
CA PRO A 93 7.67 22.10 8.58
C PRO A 93 8.48 21.05 7.82
N ALA A 94 8.31 21.01 6.47
CA ALA A 94 9.05 20.10 5.60
C ALA A 94 10.56 20.30 5.68
N ALA A 95 11.02 21.55 5.83
CA ALA A 95 12.43 21.87 5.96
C ALA A 95 13.13 21.27 7.20
N THR A 96 12.37 20.76 8.15
CA THR A 96 12.89 20.10 9.36
C THR A 96 12.74 18.58 9.31
N VAL A 97 12.29 18.04 8.16
CA VAL A 97 12.22 16.58 7.91
C VAL A 97 13.42 16.19 7.07
N THR A 98 14.19 15.24 7.54
CA THR A 98 15.38 14.73 6.83
C THR A 98 15.11 13.42 6.11
N ARG A 99 14.06 12.70 6.50
CA ARG A 99 13.69 11.43 5.86
C ARG A 99 12.19 11.13 5.94
N ILE A 100 11.68 10.63 4.84
CA ILE A 100 10.34 10.04 4.74
C ILE A 100 10.51 8.53 4.69
N ARG A 101 9.67 7.79 5.42
CA ARG A 101 9.57 6.33 5.37
C ARG A 101 8.14 5.93 5.13
N ALA A 102 7.90 5.12 4.09
CA ALA A 102 6.57 4.63 3.78
C ALA A 102 6.61 3.14 3.47
N SER A 103 5.62 2.41 4.00
CA SER A 103 5.32 1.04 3.62
C SER A 103 3.84 0.95 3.32
N VAL A 104 3.49 0.54 2.09
CA VAL A 104 2.09 0.44 1.64
C VAL A 104 1.53 -0.98 1.73
N ASN A 105 2.35 -1.96 2.08
CA ASN A 105 2.04 -3.30 2.57
C ASN A 105 1.62 -4.31 1.49
N ASP A 106 0.33 -4.44 1.17
CA ASP A 106 -0.20 -5.39 0.19
C ASP A 106 -1.28 -4.73 -0.69
N ARG A 107 -1.58 -5.29 -1.83
CA ARG A 107 -2.44 -4.75 -2.89
C ARG A 107 -1.64 -3.93 -3.91
N ASN A 108 -2.38 -3.32 -4.84
CA ASN A 108 -1.79 -2.50 -5.90
C ASN A 108 -1.84 -1.04 -5.45
N ASP A 109 -0.71 -0.53 -5.05
CA ASP A 109 -0.57 0.75 -4.37
C ASP A 109 0.21 1.78 -5.19
N GLN A 110 0.08 3.03 -4.80
CA GLN A 110 0.92 4.11 -5.32
C GLN A 110 1.49 4.90 -4.15
N VAL A 111 2.81 5.08 -4.16
CA VAL A 111 3.49 5.94 -3.19
C VAL A 111 4.41 6.91 -3.91
N ARG A 112 4.22 8.21 -3.66
CA ARG A 112 4.97 9.28 -4.34
C ARG A 112 5.52 10.27 -3.33
N ASN A 113 6.81 10.53 -3.43
CA ASN A 113 7.44 11.66 -2.76
C ASN A 113 7.63 12.80 -3.78
N LEU A 114 6.88 13.89 -3.63
CA LEU A 114 7.00 15.08 -4.49
C LEU A 114 7.91 16.14 -3.89
N THR A 115 8.80 15.75 -2.98
CA THR A 115 9.73 16.65 -2.31
C THR A 115 11.18 16.35 -2.70
N SER A 116 12.11 17.12 -2.16
CA SER A 116 13.55 16.81 -2.20
C SER A 116 14.05 16.15 -0.90
N ILE A 117 13.14 15.72 -0.03
CA ILE A 117 13.49 14.99 1.19
C ILE A 117 13.82 13.56 0.80
N ALA A 118 14.97 13.06 1.24
CA ALA A 118 15.33 11.66 1.04
C ALA A 118 14.28 10.72 1.60
N SER A 119 13.97 9.64 0.87
CA SER A 119 12.95 8.70 1.29
C SER A 119 13.40 7.22 1.27
N ASP A 120 12.72 6.41 2.07
CA ASP A 120 12.73 4.95 2.01
C ASP A 120 11.28 4.53 1.73
N LEU A 121 10.98 4.15 0.50
CA LEU A 121 9.63 3.78 0.06
C LEU A 121 9.59 2.29 -0.26
N ASP A 122 8.61 1.61 0.33
CA ASP A 122 8.38 0.17 0.20
C ASP A 122 6.99 -0.06 -0.37
N GLY A 123 6.92 -0.61 -1.61
CA GLY A 123 5.69 -0.95 -2.30
C GLY A 123 4.97 -2.13 -1.66
N GLY A 124 5.76 -3.08 -1.09
CA GLY A 124 5.20 -4.28 -0.50
C GLY A 124 4.81 -5.31 -1.55
N ALA A 125 3.66 -5.96 -1.39
CA ALA A 125 3.21 -7.02 -2.27
C ALA A 125 2.07 -6.56 -3.18
N GLY A 126 2.27 -6.62 -4.48
CA GLY A 126 1.27 -6.18 -5.47
C GLY A 126 1.90 -5.59 -6.72
N GLU A 127 1.06 -5.03 -7.59
CA GLU A 127 1.52 -4.25 -8.73
C GLU A 127 1.55 -2.78 -8.31
N ASP A 128 2.73 -2.27 -7.96
CA ASP A 128 2.87 -0.98 -7.30
C ASP A 128 3.49 0.11 -8.20
N ILE A 129 3.31 1.36 -7.80
CA ILE A 129 4.02 2.50 -8.38
C ILE A 129 4.74 3.23 -7.26
N VAL A 130 6.07 3.21 -7.31
CA VAL A 130 6.94 3.81 -6.29
C VAL A 130 7.76 4.94 -6.89
N VAL A 131 7.54 6.18 -6.42
CA VAL A 131 8.19 7.40 -6.95
C VAL A 131 8.97 8.09 -5.85
N GLY A 132 10.30 8.20 -6.01
CA GLY A 132 11.25 8.71 -5.01
C GLY A 132 11.22 10.22 -4.82
N GLY A 133 11.22 10.97 -5.91
CA GLY A 133 11.29 12.45 -5.87
C GLY A 133 12.65 13.00 -6.22
N ASN A 134 13.00 14.17 -5.65
CA ASN A 134 14.30 14.80 -5.96
C ASN A 134 15.34 14.63 -4.83
N GLY A 135 15.12 13.70 -3.94
CA GLY A 135 16.03 13.35 -2.85
C GLY A 135 16.94 12.17 -3.21
N ASN A 136 17.76 11.74 -2.26
CA ASN A 136 18.46 10.46 -2.41
C ASN A 136 17.58 9.38 -1.79
N ASP A 137 16.95 8.59 -2.63
CA ASP A 137 15.88 7.71 -2.26
C ASP A 137 16.29 6.24 -2.26
N ARG A 138 15.61 5.44 -1.44
CA ARG A 138 15.65 4.00 -1.49
C ARG A 138 14.25 3.50 -1.81
N LEU A 139 14.11 2.88 -2.98
CA LEU A 139 12.86 2.31 -3.45
C LEU A 139 12.97 0.78 -3.42
N THR A 140 12.01 0.14 -2.79
CA THR A 140 12.02 -1.32 -2.62
C THR A 140 10.64 -1.89 -2.85
N ASP A 141 10.63 -3.12 -3.30
CA ASP A 141 9.49 -3.99 -3.36
C ASP A 141 9.96 -5.38 -2.93
N PRO A 142 9.93 -5.65 -1.62
CA PRO A 142 10.34 -6.93 -1.09
C PRO A 142 9.18 -7.93 -1.16
N ASP A 143 8.67 -8.25 -2.34
CA ASP A 143 7.73 -9.34 -2.51
C ASP A 143 8.29 -10.60 -1.83
N GLY A 144 7.70 -10.94 -0.68
CA GLY A 144 8.22 -11.98 0.18
C GLY A 144 8.19 -13.34 -0.52
N TRP A 145 9.10 -14.23 -0.13
CA TRP A 145 9.08 -15.64 -0.52
C TRP A 145 7.69 -16.23 -0.27
N GLY A 146 6.91 -16.43 -1.34
CA GLY A 146 5.58 -17.03 -1.29
C GLY A 146 4.40 -16.13 -1.65
N SER A 147 4.60 -14.83 -1.88
CA SER A 147 3.66 -13.98 -2.60
C SER A 147 3.79 -14.20 -4.11
N THR A 148 2.73 -13.96 -4.86
CA THR A 148 2.84 -13.75 -6.31
C THR A 148 3.67 -12.50 -6.51
N PRO A 149 4.83 -12.55 -7.23
CA PRO A 149 5.59 -11.35 -7.51
C PRO A 149 4.68 -10.35 -8.23
N GLY A 150 4.62 -9.13 -7.76
CA GLY A 150 3.96 -8.02 -8.45
C GLY A 150 4.87 -7.43 -9.53
N ASP A 151 4.27 -6.75 -10.50
CA ASP A 151 4.99 -6.00 -11.52
C ASP A 151 5.04 -4.54 -11.08
N THR A 152 6.13 -4.11 -10.43
CA THR A 152 6.25 -2.76 -9.86
C THR A 152 6.92 -1.78 -10.81
N THR A 153 6.41 -0.55 -10.81
CA THR A 153 7.02 0.57 -11.53
C THR A 153 7.80 1.46 -10.56
N PHE A 154 9.12 1.47 -10.71
CA PHE A 154 10.03 2.34 -9.95
C PHE A 154 10.43 3.57 -10.74
N VAL A 155 10.32 4.74 -10.12
CA VAL A 155 10.76 6.02 -10.68
C VAL A 155 11.59 6.76 -9.62
N GLY A 156 12.91 6.79 -9.75
CA GLY A 156 13.81 7.51 -8.84
C GLY A 156 13.57 9.01 -8.87
N GLN A 157 13.45 9.56 -10.06
CA GLN A 157 13.46 10.98 -10.41
C GLN A 157 14.87 11.57 -10.28
N GLY A 158 15.15 12.40 -9.29
CA GLY A 158 16.45 13.05 -9.17
C GLY A 158 17.10 12.80 -7.82
N GLY A 159 18.40 12.81 -7.81
CA GLY A 159 19.20 12.43 -6.63
C GLY A 159 20.03 11.20 -6.91
N ASN A 160 20.71 10.68 -5.91
CA ASN A 160 21.44 9.42 -6.03
C ASN A 160 20.61 8.33 -5.36
N ASP A 161 19.94 7.52 -6.18
CA ASP A 161 18.92 6.61 -5.74
C ASP A 161 19.43 5.16 -5.61
N THR A 162 18.77 4.39 -4.76
CA THR A 162 18.98 2.95 -4.67
C THR A 162 17.64 2.27 -4.92
N ILE A 163 17.52 1.54 -6.03
CA ILE A 163 16.31 0.80 -6.40
C ILE A 163 16.60 -0.70 -6.24
N VAL A 164 15.75 -1.40 -5.51
CA VAL A 164 15.86 -2.85 -5.30
C VAL A 164 14.58 -3.51 -5.78
N SER A 165 14.66 -4.11 -6.95
CA SER A 165 13.58 -4.82 -7.64
C SER A 165 13.84 -6.33 -7.73
N ARG A 166 14.62 -6.88 -6.82
CA ARG A 166 15.00 -8.29 -6.84
C ARG A 166 13.96 -9.16 -6.14
N ASN A 167 12.85 -9.39 -6.80
CA ASN A 167 11.65 -10.03 -6.25
C ASN A 167 11.08 -11.15 -7.12
N ASN A 168 11.63 -11.38 -8.34
CA ASN A 168 11.16 -12.26 -9.43
C ASN A 168 9.88 -11.75 -10.15
N GLY A 169 9.51 -10.47 -10.00
CA GLY A 169 8.50 -9.76 -10.78
C GLY A 169 9.03 -9.26 -12.13
N PHE A 170 8.14 -8.65 -12.92
CA PHE A 170 8.50 -7.95 -14.16
C PHE A 170 8.46 -6.46 -13.92
N ASP A 171 9.54 -5.93 -13.34
CA ASP A 171 9.56 -4.54 -12.93
C ASP A 171 9.96 -3.59 -14.05
N THR A 172 9.43 -2.37 -13.96
CA THR A 172 9.80 -1.27 -14.86
C THR A 172 10.56 -0.21 -14.08
N ILE A 173 11.80 0.07 -14.49
CA ILE A 173 12.73 0.90 -13.74
C ILE A 173 13.14 2.13 -14.53
N SER A 174 12.97 3.30 -13.93
CA SER A 174 13.47 4.59 -14.38
C SER A 174 14.22 5.28 -13.24
N CYS A 175 15.53 5.40 -13.32
CA CYS A 175 16.34 6.00 -12.26
C CYS A 175 16.23 7.53 -12.28
N GLY A 176 16.52 8.16 -13.39
CA GLY A 176 16.52 9.62 -13.53
C GLY A 176 17.91 10.22 -13.40
N PRO A 177 18.01 11.56 -13.26
CA PRO A 177 19.30 12.23 -13.11
C PRO A 177 19.93 11.99 -11.74
N GLY A 178 21.14 11.48 -11.73
CA GLY A 178 21.90 11.20 -10.50
C GLY A 178 22.97 10.15 -10.71
N SER A 179 23.49 9.60 -9.64
CA SER A 179 24.33 8.40 -9.64
C SER A 179 23.58 7.30 -8.92
N ASP A 180 22.95 6.43 -9.71
CA ASP A 180 21.94 5.52 -9.21
C ASP A 180 22.44 4.07 -9.14
N LEU A 181 22.06 3.38 -8.09
CA LEU A 181 22.33 1.96 -7.91
C LEU A 181 21.02 1.17 -8.06
N VAL A 182 21.01 0.24 -9.01
CA VAL A 182 19.90 -0.70 -9.16
C VAL A 182 20.36 -2.11 -8.83
N VAL A 183 19.61 -2.80 -7.99
CA VAL A 183 19.73 -4.22 -7.72
C VAL A 183 18.48 -4.88 -8.27
N ALA A 184 18.59 -5.41 -9.48
CA ALA A 184 17.47 -5.95 -10.24
C ALA A 184 17.55 -7.47 -10.38
N ASP A 185 16.47 -8.07 -10.85
CA ASP A 185 16.45 -9.42 -11.36
C ASP A 185 17.21 -9.52 -12.69
N ASN A 186 17.07 -10.62 -13.41
CA ASN A 186 17.74 -10.75 -14.70
C ASN A 186 16.98 -9.96 -15.79
N ALA A 187 17.67 -9.64 -16.90
CA ALA A 187 17.15 -8.84 -18.01
C ALA A 187 15.92 -9.41 -18.74
N ARG A 188 15.42 -10.57 -18.35
CA ARG A 188 14.17 -11.14 -18.88
C ARG A 188 12.97 -10.79 -18.04
N LEU A 189 13.19 -10.38 -16.80
CA LEU A 189 12.17 -9.98 -15.84
C LEU A 189 12.07 -8.46 -15.81
N ASP A 190 13.17 -7.78 -15.45
CA ASP A 190 13.14 -6.33 -15.28
C ASP A 190 13.46 -5.56 -16.57
N THR A 191 12.73 -4.48 -16.77
CA THR A 191 12.86 -3.59 -17.92
C THR A 191 13.31 -2.20 -17.49
N PHE A 192 14.42 -1.72 -18.05
CA PHE A 192 14.85 -0.34 -17.90
C PHE A 192 14.19 0.54 -18.98
N VAL A 193 13.55 1.62 -18.57
CA VAL A 193 12.94 2.59 -19.49
C VAL A 193 14.04 3.22 -20.34
N THR A 194 13.82 3.41 -21.64
CA THR A 194 14.75 4.07 -22.52
C THR A 194 15.08 5.47 -22.00
N GLY A 195 16.36 5.76 -21.77
CA GLY A 195 16.83 7.03 -21.18
C GLY A 195 16.70 7.07 -19.66
N ALA A 196 16.54 5.93 -19.00
CA ALA A 196 16.36 5.81 -17.55
C ALA A 196 17.55 6.33 -16.72
N GLN A 197 18.71 6.55 -17.35
CA GLN A 197 19.94 7.08 -16.71
C GLN A 197 20.44 6.26 -15.52
N CYS A 198 20.17 4.96 -15.49
CA CYS A 198 20.71 4.07 -14.46
C CYS A 198 22.19 3.75 -14.74
N GLU A 199 23.11 4.20 -13.89
CA GLU A 199 24.55 4.03 -14.12
C GLU A 199 25.05 2.68 -13.69
N ILE A 200 24.48 2.09 -12.65
CA ILE A 200 24.92 0.81 -12.08
C ILE A 200 23.74 -0.12 -11.93
N ALA A 201 23.82 -1.27 -12.60
CA ALA A 201 22.84 -2.33 -12.44
C ALA A 201 23.54 -3.61 -12.00
N GLN A 202 23.13 -4.15 -10.84
CA GLN A 202 23.52 -5.49 -10.39
C GLN A 202 22.37 -6.45 -10.69
N ARG A 203 22.69 -7.58 -11.32
CA ARG A 203 21.73 -8.61 -11.76
C ARG A 203 22.14 -9.98 -11.28
#